data_86c49fd82c50938c8cd9990493084216
#
_entry.id   86c49fd82c50938c8cd9990493084216
#
_cell.length_a   1.000
_cell.length_b   1.000
_cell.length_c   1.000
_cell.angle_alpha   90.00
_cell.angle_beta   90.00
_cell.angle_gamma   90.00
#
_symmetry.space_group_name_H-M   'P 1'
#
loop_
_entity.id
_entity.type
_entity.pdbx_description
1 polymer ?
#
loop_
_entity_poly.entity_id
_entity_poly.type
_entity_poly.pdbx_seq_one_letter_code
_entity_poly.pdbx_strand_id
1 'polypeptide(L)'
;MNYPIKNKIPAYVLLTVALATGILLLDIMIPLGVADGILYIALVLVAFFTKNKKFIYLSAVAGTLLTVAGFFMSPAGSELWQVIANRALTILTIWIIAILCLLQRGHSKKMDAVRNELEKSVRQRTAELNKTNSKLERESAYVQLHKD
;
A
#
# COMPACT_ATOMS: atom_id res chain seq x y z
N MET A 1 -19.16 20.80 26.79
CA MET A 1 -19.19 19.33 26.94
C MET A 1 -18.12 18.76 26.03
N ASN A 2 -16.92 18.46 26.59
CA ASN A 2 -15.81 17.86 25.84
C ASN A 2 -16.05 16.34 25.79
N TYR A 3 -16.44 15.82 24.63
CA TYR A 3 -16.42 14.38 24.40
C TYR A 3 -14.97 13.93 24.32
N PRO A 4 -14.52 12.94 25.10
CA PRO A 4 -13.20 12.36 24.95
C PRO A 4 -13.13 11.68 23.57
N ILE A 5 -12.21 12.13 22.72
CA ILE A 5 -11.87 11.46 21.46
C ILE A 5 -11.34 10.08 21.86
N LYS A 6 -12.18 9.05 21.83
CA LYS A 6 -11.76 7.66 21.95
C LYS A 6 -10.83 7.39 20.74
N ASN A 7 -9.52 7.49 20.96
CA ASN A 7 -8.52 7.00 20.01
C ASN A 7 -8.69 5.49 19.86
N LYS A 8 -9.60 5.08 18.97
CA LYS A 8 -9.72 3.69 18.57
C LYS A 8 -8.47 3.33 17.78
N ILE A 9 -7.63 2.46 18.33
CA ILE A 9 -6.50 1.90 17.60
C ILE A 9 -7.06 1.29 16.30
N PRO A 10 -6.58 1.71 15.12
CA PRO A 10 -7.13 1.20 13.87
C PRO A 10 -6.83 -0.30 13.73
N ALA A 11 -7.79 -1.05 13.20
CA ALA A 11 -7.73 -2.52 13.11
C ALA A 11 -6.46 -3.05 12.42
N TYR A 12 -5.93 -2.30 11.44
CA TYR A 12 -4.68 -2.69 10.78
C TYR A 12 -3.45 -2.64 11.70
N VAL A 13 -3.44 -1.76 12.72
CA VAL A 13 -2.36 -1.73 13.72
C VAL A 13 -2.42 -2.96 14.61
N LEU A 14 -3.62 -3.32 15.08
CA LEU A 14 -3.82 -4.55 15.86
C LEU A 14 -3.41 -5.79 15.07
N LEU A 15 -3.80 -5.87 13.80
CA LEU A 15 -3.42 -6.96 12.90
C LEU A 15 -1.90 -7.04 12.73
N THR A 16 -1.23 -5.90 12.51
CA THR A 16 0.23 -5.86 12.34
C THR A 16 0.96 -6.29 13.60
N VAL A 17 0.49 -5.84 14.79
CA VAL A 17 1.09 -6.22 16.06
C VAL A 17 0.87 -7.72 16.34
N ALA A 18 -0.34 -8.24 16.12
CA ALA A 18 -0.63 -9.66 16.29
C ALA A 18 0.24 -10.53 15.36
N LEU A 19 0.37 -10.11 14.09
CA LEU A 19 1.20 -10.79 13.11
C LEU A 19 2.69 -10.74 13.50
N ALA A 20 3.19 -9.58 13.92
CA ALA A 20 4.57 -9.40 14.37
C ALA A 20 4.90 -10.31 15.56
N THR A 21 3.99 -10.35 16.56
CA THR A 21 4.15 -11.21 17.75
C THR A 21 4.11 -12.69 17.36
N GLY A 22 3.18 -13.09 16.50
CA GLY A 22 3.08 -14.48 16.03
C GLY A 22 4.33 -14.95 15.28
N ILE A 23 4.86 -14.11 14.39
CA ILE A 23 6.09 -14.41 13.64
C ILE A 23 7.29 -14.49 14.59
N LEU A 24 7.41 -13.56 15.55
CA LEU A 24 8.50 -13.59 16.52
C LEU A 24 8.46 -14.85 17.39
N LEU A 25 7.27 -15.29 17.82
CA LEU A 25 7.13 -16.54 18.57
C LEU A 25 7.57 -17.75 17.75
N LEU A 26 7.22 -17.81 16.47
CA LEU A 26 7.70 -18.86 15.55
C LEU A 26 9.22 -18.79 15.39
N ASP A 27 9.79 -17.60 15.18
CA ASP A 27 11.23 -17.39 15.02
C ASP A 27 12.04 -17.86 16.26
N ILE A 28 11.48 -17.67 17.47
CA ILE A 28 12.09 -18.16 18.71
C ILE A 28 12.00 -19.69 18.86
N MET A 29 10.93 -20.31 18.33
CA MET A 29 10.72 -21.77 18.45
C MET A 29 11.50 -22.57 17.40
N ILE A 30 11.85 -21.95 16.28
CA ILE A 30 12.53 -22.60 15.16
C ILE A 30 14.05 -22.42 15.33
N PRO A 31 14.86 -23.49 15.16
CA PRO A 31 16.32 -23.41 15.23
C PRO A 31 16.89 -22.45 14.18
N LEU A 32 17.94 -21.72 14.53
CA LEU A 32 18.66 -20.85 13.62
C LEU A 32 19.10 -21.57 12.34
N GLY A 33 18.92 -20.91 11.19
CA GLY A 33 19.29 -21.43 9.87
C GLY A 33 18.13 -21.84 8.99
N VAL A 34 16.93 -21.96 9.54
CA VAL A 34 15.70 -22.09 8.75
C VAL A 34 15.29 -20.69 8.24
N ALA A 35 14.75 -20.61 7.01
CA ALA A 35 14.39 -19.34 6.36
C ALA A 35 13.07 -18.75 6.89
N ASP A 36 12.91 -18.67 8.19
CA ASP A 36 11.74 -18.18 8.90
C ASP A 36 11.63 -16.64 8.89
N GLY A 37 12.76 -15.97 8.85
CA GLY A 37 12.82 -14.49 8.78
C GLY A 37 12.07 -13.88 7.60
N ILE A 38 11.85 -14.63 6.53
CA ILE A 38 11.09 -14.18 5.35
C ILE A 38 9.62 -13.84 5.70
N LEU A 39 9.09 -14.41 6.77
CA LEU A 39 7.73 -14.13 7.25
C LEU A 39 7.54 -12.67 7.66
N TYR A 40 8.61 -11.98 8.09
CA TYR A 40 8.53 -10.55 8.44
C TYR A 40 8.18 -9.65 7.25
N ILE A 41 8.31 -10.13 6.01
CA ILE A 41 7.82 -9.45 4.81
C ILE A 41 6.30 -9.21 4.89
N ALA A 42 5.57 -10.12 5.52
CA ALA A 42 4.12 -10.00 5.68
C ALA A 42 3.72 -8.71 6.43
N LEU A 43 4.56 -8.21 7.34
CA LEU A 43 4.31 -6.92 8.03
C LEU A 43 4.27 -5.76 7.04
N VAL A 44 5.20 -5.73 6.08
CA VAL A 44 5.25 -4.69 5.05
C VAL A 44 4.08 -4.81 4.10
N LEU A 45 3.68 -6.04 3.72
CA LEU A 45 2.53 -6.29 2.86
C LEU A 45 1.22 -5.85 3.53
N VAL A 46 1.02 -6.15 4.81
CA VAL A 46 -0.15 -5.66 5.57
C VAL A 46 -0.13 -4.12 5.62
N ALA A 47 1.03 -3.51 5.85
CA ALA A 47 1.18 -2.07 5.84
C ALA A 47 0.87 -1.44 4.47
N PHE A 48 1.07 -2.16 3.37
CA PHE A 48 0.72 -1.70 2.02
C PHE A 48 -0.78 -1.47 1.86
N PHE A 49 -1.65 -2.23 2.51
CA PHE A 49 -3.10 -2.01 2.46
C PHE A 49 -3.54 -0.78 3.26
N THR A 50 -2.69 -0.22 4.10
CA THR A 50 -3.00 1.03 4.80
C THR A 50 -2.76 2.23 3.87
N LYS A 51 -3.53 3.30 4.02
CA LYS A 51 -3.34 4.52 3.19
C LYS A 51 -2.13 5.36 3.60
N ASN A 52 -1.37 4.98 4.63
CA ASN A 52 -0.30 5.77 5.22
C ASN A 52 1.09 5.26 4.80
N LYS A 53 1.86 6.10 4.08
CA LYS A 53 3.23 5.78 3.68
C LYS A 53 4.18 5.58 4.88
N LYS A 54 3.97 6.35 5.96
CA LYS A 54 4.80 6.25 7.17
C LYS A 54 4.65 4.87 7.81
N PHE A 55 3.47 4.24 7.68
CA PHE A 55 3.21 2.92 8.25
C PHE A 55 3.99 1.81 7.52
N ILE A 56 4.19 1.92 6.20
CA ILE A 56 5.05 0.99 5.44
C ILE A 56 6.50 1.08 5.95
N TYR A 57 6.99 2.31 6.13
CA TYR A 57 8.35 2.52 6.64
C TYR A 57 8.53 1.96 8.06
N LEU A 58 7.56 2.25 8.93
CA LEU A 58 7.56 1.76 10.31
C LEU A 58 7.53 0.23 10.36
N SER A 59 6.74 -0.42 9.50
CA SER A 59 6.67 -1.88 9.41
C SER A 59 7.96 -2.50 8.88
N ALA A 60 8.65 -1.87 7.94
CA ALA A 60 9.96 -2.33 7.46
C ALA A 60 11.03 -2.23 8.56
N VAL A 61 11.07 -1.11 9.31
CA VAL A 61 11.97 -0.94 10.44
C VAL A 61 11.65 -1.97 11.55
N ALA A 62 10.37 -2.13 11.89
CA ALA A 62 9.95 -3.13 12.88
C ALA A 62 10.35 -4.55 12.45
N GLY A 63 10.11 -4.94 11.19
CA GLY A 63 10.53 -6.24 10.66
C GLY A 63 12.05 -6.45 10.74
N THR A 64 12.82 -5.42 10.43
CA THR A 64 14.30 -5.47 10.57
C THR A 64 14.72 -5.67 12.02
N LEU A 65 14.15 -4.92 12.97
CA LEU A 65 14.45 -5.04 14.39
C LEU A 65 14.07 -6.42 14.94
N LEU A 66 12.90 -6.94 14.55
CA LEU A 66 12.45 -8.27 14.96
C LEU A 66 13.34 -9.37 14.38
N THR A 67 13.78 -9.24 13.12
CA THR A 67 14.74 -10.18 12.50
C THR A 67 16.07 -10.21 13.29
N VAL A 68 16.56 -9.07 13.74
CA VAL A 68 17.76 -8.98 14.57
C VAL A 68 17.51 -9.54 15.98
N ALA A 69 16.37 -9.21 16.59
CA ALA A 69 16.01 -9.75 17.91
C ALA A 69 15.88 -11.29 17.88
N GLY A 70 15.24 -11.84 16.85
CA GLY A 70 15.14 -13.29 16.64
C GLY A 70 16.49 -13.97 16.55
N PHE A 71 17.49 -13.35 15.95
CA PHE A 71 18.85 -13.89 15.91
C PHE A 71 19.43 -14.16 17.31
N PHE A 72 19.18 -13.27 18.28
CA PHE A 72 19.68 -13.43 19.64
C PHE A 72 18.84 -14.37 20.52
N MET A 73 17.57 -14.60 20.15
CA MET A 73 16.62 -15.35 20.96
C MET A 73 16.40 -16.79 20.49
N SER A 74 16.73 -17.09 19.23
CA SER A 74 16.52 -18.43 18.67
C SER A 74 17.64 -19.39 19.07
N PRO A 75 17.32 -20.70 19.29
CA PRO A 75 18.33 -21.71 19.65
C PRO A 75 19.32 -21.95 18.50
N ALA A 76 20.54 -22.30 18.84
CA ALA A 76 21.59 -22.62 17.87
C ALA A 76 21.14 -23.85 17.03
N GLY A 77 21.24 -23.76 15.71
CA GLY A 77 20.78 -24.85 14.82
C GLY A 77 21.65 -25.09 13.60
N SER A 78 22.34 -24.07 13.08
CA SER A 78 23.15 -24.15 11.86
C SER A 78 24.48 -23.43 12.02
N GLU A 79 25.34 -23.55 11.00
CA GLU A 79 26.61 -22.82 10.96
C GLU A 79 26.37 -21.31 10.96
N LEU A 80 27.16 -20.57 11.73
CA LEU A 80 26.99 -19.13 11.98
C LEU A 80 26.90 -18.32 10.66
N TRP A 81 27.71 -18.67 9.66
CA TRP A 81 27.72 -17.96 8.39
C TRP A 81 26.39 -18.11 7.63
N GLN A 82 25.74 -19.30 7.69
CA GLN A 82 24.44 -19.56 7.05
C GLN A 82 23.35 -18.72 7.73
N VAL A 83 23.38 -18.64 9.04
CA VAL A 83 22.43 -17.83 9.82
C VAL A 83 22.57 -16.36 9.46
N ILE A 84 23.80 -15.83 9.42
CA ILE A 84 24.06 -14.43 9.08
C ILE A 84 23.63 -14.16 7.64
N ALA A 85 23.95 -15.02 6.69
CA ALA A 85 23.56 -14.87 5.29
C ALA A 85 22.02 -14.84 5.13
N ASN A 86 21.32 -15.75 5.80
CA ASN A 86 19.86 -15.82 5.77
C ASN A 86 19.20 -14.56 6.33
N ARG A 87 19.68 -14.07 7.47
CA ARG A 87 19.18 -12.81 8.09
C ARG A 87 19.49 -11.59 7.23
N ALA A 88 20.67 -11.52 6.62
CA ALA A 88 21.03 -10.44 5.71
C ALA A 88 20.12 -10.41 4.46
N LEU A 89 19.86 -11.57 3.85
CA LEU A 89 18.93 -11.70 2.74
C LEU A 89 17.50 -11.31 3.13
N THR A 90 17.06 -11.69 4.31
CA THR A 90 15.75 -11.30 4.84
C THR A 90 15.62 -9.78 4.97
N ILE A 91 16.60 -9.12 5.58
CA ILE A 91 16.59 -7.66 5.74
C ILE A 91 16.58 -6.97 4.38
N LEU A 92 17.43 -7.43 3.45
CA LEU A 92 17.48 -6.90 2.09
C LEU A 92 16.12 -7.03 1.39
N THR A 93 15.46 -8.18 1.51
CA THR A 93 14.15 -8.42 0.91
C THR A 93 13.06 -7.55 1.52
N ILE A 94 13.06 -7.35 2.84
CA ILE A 94 12.12 -6.44 3.53
C ILE A 94 12.24 -5.03 2.93
N TRP A 95 13.44 -4.51 2.74
CA TRP A 95 13.67 -3.17 2.20
C TRP A 95 13.33 -3.06 0.72
N ILE A 96 13.66 -4.06 -0.09
CA ILE A 96 13.26 -4.09 -1.51
C ILE A 96 11.74 -4.01 -1.62
N ILE A 97 11.00 -4.83 -0.88
CA ILE A 97 9.54 -4.84 -0.91
C ILE A 97 8.97 -3.52 -0.38
N ALA A 98 9.53 -2.95 0.68
CA ALA A 98 9.10 -1.66 1.19
C ALA A 98 9.25 -0.54 0.14
N ILE A 99 10.38 -0.51 -0.57
CA ILE A 99 10.64 0.46 -1.65
C ILE A 99 9.65 0.26 -2.79
N LEU A 100 9.43 -0.99 -3.25
CA LEU A 100 8.46 -1.29 -4.30
C LEU A 100 7.04 -0.85 -3.92
N CYS A 101 6.61 -1.11 -2.68
CA CYS A 101 5.32 -0.67 -2.15
C CYS A 101 5.19 0.87 -2.16
N LEU A 102 6.24 1.59 -1.81
CA LEU A 102 6.25 3.05 -1.82
C LEU A 102 6.21 3.62 -3.24
N LEU A 103 6.97 3.04 -4.17
CA LEU A 103 6.96 3.41 -5.59
C LEU A 103 5.58 3.18 -6.22
N GLN A 104 4.99 2.01 -6.00
CA GLN A 104 3.67 1.68 -6.53
C GLN A 104 2.60 2.65 -6.04
N ARG A 105 2.66 3.08 -4.78
CA ARG A 105 1.76 4.13 -4.28
C ARG A 105 1.96 5.49 -4.93
N GLY A 106 3.18 5.82 -5.31
CA GLY A 106 3.47 7.03 -6.08
C GLY A 106 2.79 6.98 -7.44
N HIS A 107 2.89 5.85 -8.14
CA HIS A 107 2.27 5.64 -9.46
C HIS A 107 0.74 5.65 -9.39
N SER A 108 0.13 4.98 -8.41
CA SER A 108 -1.33 4.96 -8.25
C SER A 108 -1.90 6.37 -8.09
N LYS A 109 -1.27 7.22 -7.26
CA LYS A 109 -1.74 8.61 -7.08
C LYS A 109 -1.65 9.45 -8.36
N LYS A 110 -0.60 9.26 -9.16
CA LYS A 110 -0.47 9.94 -10.45
C LYS A 110 -1.54 9.46 -11.44
N MET A 111 -1.80 8.17 -11.48
CA MET A 111 -2.84 7.58 -12.34
C MET A 111 -4.24 8.12 -11.97
N ASP A 112 -4.57 8.19 -10.68
CA ASP A 112 -5.84 8.74 -10.21
C ASP A 112 -5.99 10.22 -10.59
N ALA A 113 -4.92 11.02 -10.52
CA ALA A 113 -4.93 12.42 -10.94
C ALA A 113 -5.20 12.56 -12.45
N VAL A 114 -4.50 11.79 -13.28
CA VAL A 114 -4.70 11.77 -14.74
C VAL A 114 -6.13 11.32 -15.10
N ARG A 115 -6.63 10.29 -14.44
CA ARG A 115 -8.00 9.81 -14.64
C ARG A 115 -9.04 10.89 -14.33
N ASN A 116 -8.90 11.58 -13.19
CA ASN A 116 -9.81 12.65 -12.79
C ASN A 116 -9.79 13.83 -13.78
N GLU A 117 -8.60 14.17 -14.31
CA GLU A 117 -8.46 15.21 -15.32
C GLU A 117 -9.13 14.80 -16.64
N LEU A 118 -8.94 13.56 -17.06
CA LEU A 118 -9.59 13.00 -18.25
C LEU A 118 -11.11 12.98 -18.12
N GLU A 119 -11.63 12.51 -16.99
CA GLU A 119 -13.08 12.51 -16.72
C GLU A 119 -13.67 13.95 -16.77
N LYS A 120 -12.94 14.92 -16.23
CA LYS A 120 -13.36 16.33 -16.29
C LYS A 120 -13.39 16.85 -17.74
N SER A 121 -12.35 16.54 -18.51
CA SER A 121 -12.26 16.94 -19.92
C SER A 121 -13.38 16.29 -20.77
N VAL A 122 -13.65 15.01 -20.55
CA VAL A 122 -14.76 14.31 -21.23
C VAL A 122 -16.11 14.95 -20.91
N ARG A 123 -16.37 15.25 -19.63
CA ARG A 123 -17.61 15.93 -19.22
C ARG A 123 -17.77 17.30 -19.87
N GLN A 124 -16.70 18.09 -19.95
CA GLN A 124 -16.73 19.40 -20.60
C GLN A 124 -17.04 19.29 -22.08
N ARG A 125 -16.35 18.40 -22.80
CA ARG A 125 -16.58 18.19 -24.23
C ARG A 125 -17.96 17.66 -24.53
N THR A 126 -18.48 16.75 -23.69
CA THR A 126 -19.86 16.24 -23.84
C THR A 126 -20.89 17.35 -23.64
N ALA A 127 -20.68 18.24 -22.68
CA ALA A 127 -21.56 19.38 -22.45
C ALA A 127 -21.53 20.39 -23.63
N GLU A 128 -20.35 20.64 -24.20
CA GLU A 128 -20.18 21.49 -25.40
C GLU A 128 -20.88 20.88 -26.62
N LEU A 129 -20.68 19.57 -26.84
CA LEU A 129 -21.34 18.84 -27.91
C LEU A 129 -22.87 18.91 -27.79
N ASN A 130 -23.42 18.66 -26.60
CA ASN A 130 -24.87 18.75 -26.37
C ASN A 130 -25.40 20.17 -26.63
N LYS A 131 -24.65 21.20 -26.20
CA LYS A 131 -25.02 22.60 -26.46
C LYS A 131 -24.99 22.93 -27.93
N THR A 132 -23.99 22.46 -28.68
CA THR A 132 -23.87 22.67 -30.11
C THR A 132 -24.97 21.93 -30.86
N ASN A 133 -25.25 20.68 -30.48
CA ASN A 133 -26.31 19.89 -31.10
C ASN A 133 -27.70 20.53 -30.92
N SER A 134 -28.02 21.02 -29.73
CA SER A 134 -29.27 21.71 -29.46
C SER A 134 -29.38 23.05 -30.21
N LYS A 135 -28.26 23.74 -30.51
CA LYS A 135 -28.28 24.91 -31.39
C LYS A 135 -28.57 24.53 -32.83
N LEU A 136 -27.92 23.51 -33.36
CA LEU A 136 -28.14 23.00 -34.72
C LEU A 136 -29.60 22.53 -34.93
N GLU A 137 -30.18 21.85 -33.95
CA GLU A 137 -31.58 21.43 -33.99
C GLU A 137 -32.53 22.64 -34.09
N ARG A 138 -32.29 23.70 -33.32
CA ARG A 138 -33.08 24.93 -33.38
C ARG A 138 -32.92 25.67 -34.71
N GLU A 139 -31.71 25.74 -35.24
CA GLU A 139 -31.46 26.37 -36.56
C GLU A 139 -32.13 25.56 -37.68
N SER A 140 -32.04 24.22 -37.64
CA SER A 140 -32.68 23.38 -38.64
C SER A 140 -34.19 23.50 -38.60
N ALA A 141 -34.81 23.54 -37.42
CA ALA A 141 -36.25 23.79 -37.26
C ALA A 141 -36.66 25.17 -37.79
N TYR A 142 -35.85 26.19 -37.54
CA TYR A 142 -36.11 27.54 -38.05
C TYR A 142 -36.07 27.62 -39.59
N VAL A 143 -35.09 26.94 -40.21
CA VAL A 143 -34.95 26.88 -41.67
C VAL A 143 -36.12 26.10 -42.32
N GLN A 144 -36.63 25.05 -41.67
CA GLN A 144 -37.78 24.30 -42.17
C GLN A 144 -39.07 25.14 -42.13
N LEU A 145 -39.28 25.91 -41.07
CA LEU A 145 -40.45 26.79 -40.93
C LEU A 145 -40.50 27.98 -41.93
N HIS A 146 -39.39 28.31 -42.57
CA HIS A 146 -39.30 29.44 -43.52
C HIS A 146 -39.15 28.97 -44.99
N LYS A 147 -39.31 27.69 -45.26
CA LYS A 147 -39.28 27.11 -46.61
C LYS A 147 -40.70 26.88 -47.21
N ASP A 148 -41.73 27.03 -46.41
CA ASP A 148 -43.14 27.04 -46.82
C ASP A 148 -43.64 28.47 -46.98
#